data_e3056d39bd2da4e409868330e2b7de88
#
_entry.id   e3056d39bd2da4e409868330e2b7de88
#
_cell.length_a   1.000
_cell.length_b   1.000
_cell.length_c   1.000
_cell.angle_alpha   90.00
_cell.angle_beta   90.00
_cell.angle_gamma   90.00
#
_symmetry.space_group_name_H-M   'P 1'
#
loop_
_entity.id
_entity.type
_entity.pdbx_description
1 polymer ?
#
loop_
_entity_poly.entity_id
_entity_poly.type
_entity_poly.pdbx_seq_one_letter_code
_entity_poly.pdbx_strand_id
1 'polypeptide(L)'
;VPQIRLIGIATLLLASGHAFAANVRLQVEGLSGALQKNVRAQLSTIESDEVTPDRRFRARVDDAIRDGLKALGYYEPTIEFDLRPPPAKGRQVLIARVSPGEPVRIGGTDVILRGGARTDHDYLDLLKTRPATGTVLNHHDYDSFKKSLTNVALRKGYFDSKFNKSQLGVALDRHQAFWDIDYDSGTRYRFGEVTFEGSQIRDEYLQNLVPFKEGDYYQTKDLAELNRRLSATGWFNSVIVAPEFEKSRKTKVLPLHGVVSPRTENTIETGVGYSTDVGPRVKASWKKPWMNSYGHSLITNASISAPEQQLDFSYKVPLLKNPLEQYYLVQGGLKRTDLNDTEADSTTLAVSRYWDLSSGWQRAINLRWSLDHFTQGNVTNTTMLLYPGVMISRTRSRGGLMPTWGDSQRYSIDYSNTAWGSDVDFSVLQAQNVWIRTLADRHRFVARGNLGWIETGDFDKVPPDLRFFAGGDRSIRGYKYKSISPKDDDGKLKGASKLATGSLEYQYNVTGKWWGATFIDSGEAVSDIRRSDFKTGAGVGVRWQSPVGPIKLDLAVPIGDKDEHGLQFYIGLGPEL
;
A
#
# COMPACT_ATOMS: atom_id res chain seq x y z
N VAL A 1 -35.50 55.43 4.31
CA VAL A 1 -35.29 56.87 4.44
C VAL A 1 -34.94 57.19 5.89
N PRO A 2 -34.03 58.03 6.20
CA PRO A 2 -32.58 58.07 5.96
C PRO A 2 -31.83 58.24 7.29
N GLN A 3 -30.55 58.15 7.34
CA GLN A 3 -29.68 59.30 7.62
C GLN A 3 -28.21 58.89 7.76
N ILE A 4 -27.45 59.53 6.91
CA ILE A 4 -26.02 59.69 6.96
C ILE A 4 -25.63 60.51 8.18
N ARG A 5 -24.65 60.05 8.98
CA ARG A 5 -23.83 60.95 9.81
C ARG A 5 -22.34 60.62 9.60
N LEU A 6 -21.69 61.52 8.93
CA LEU A 6 -20.25 61.75 8.95
C LEU A 6 -19.82 62.15 10.37
N ILE A 7 -18.79 61.53 10.92
CA ILE A 7 -17.98 62.11 11.98
C ILE A 7 -16.51 61.71 11.69
N GLY A 8 -15.72 62.64 11.28
CA GLY A 8 -14.58 63.19 11.96
C GLY A 8 -13.31 62.37 11.88
N ILE A 9 -12.44 62.70 10.94
CA ILE A 9 -11.04 62.32 10.86
C ILE A 9 -10.32 62.87 12.10
N ALA A 10 -9.86 61.97 12.99
CA ALA A 10 -8.82 62.27 13.96
C ALA A 10 -7.55 61.52 13.54
N THR A 11 -6.65 62.25 12.93
CA THR A 11 -5.30 61.81 12.59
C THR A 11 -4.50 61.66 13.88
N LEU A 12 -4.42 60.43 14.40
CA LEU A 12 -3.42 60.09 15.43
C LEU A 12 -2.16 59.61 14.69
N LEU A 13 -1.17 60.45 14.64
CA LEU A 13 0.23 60.14 14.35
C LEU A 13 0.75 59.25 15.48
N LEU A 14 0.55 57.95 15.36
CA LEU A 14 1.34 56.94 16.09
C LEU A 14 2.67 56.82 15.34
N ALA A 15 3.72 57.34 15.97
CA ALA A 15 5.09 57.06 15.61
C ALA A 15 5.28 55.55 15.62
N SER A 16 5.20 54.92 14.45
CA SER A 16 5.65 53.55 14.25
C SER A 16 7.16 53.57 14.46
N GLY A 17 7.58 53.16 15.66
CA GLY A 17 8.94 52.70 15.89
C GLY A 17 9.21 51.60 14.88
N HIS A 18 9.98 51.91 13.85
CA HIS A 18 10.54 50.93 12.96
C HIS A 18 11.45 50.06 13.84
N ALA A 19 10.97 48.86 14.22
CA ALA A 19 11.87 47.80 14.63
C ALA A 19 12.82 47.61 13.45
N PHE A 20 14.06 48.03 13.62
CA PHE A 20 15.13 47.72 12.69
C PHE A 20 15.23 46.21 12.65
N ALA A 21 14.68 45.58 11.65
CA ALA A 21 14.90 44.18 11.36
C ALA A 21 16.43 43.97 11.33
N ALA A 22 16.91 43.07 12.12
CA ALA A 22 18.33 42.81 12.28
C ALA A 22 18.98 42.54 10.91
N ASN A 23 19.77 43.50 10.47
CA ASN A 23 20.40 43.51 9.14
C ASN A 23 21.70 42.69 9.15
N VAL A 24 21.79 41.66 10.00
CA VAL A 24 22.97 40.82 10.19
C VAL A 24 22.69 39.39 9.75
N ARG A 25 23.64 38.79 9.06
CA ARG A 25 23.60 37.36 8.67
C ARG A 25 24.68 36.61 9.42
N LEU A 26 24.34 35.48 10.02
CA LEU A 26 25.34 34.58 10.62
C LEU A 26 25.96 33.68 9.54
N GLN A 27 27.27 33.55 9.56
CA GLN A 27 28.04 32.63 8.74
C GLN A 27 29.05 31.88 9.62
N VAL A 28 29.13 30.54 9.44
CA VAL A 28 30.11 29.69 10.13
C VAL A 28 31.15 29.21 9.12
N GLU A 29 32.43 29.43 9.46
CA GLU A 29 33.57 29.03 8.64
C GLU A 29 34.48 28.08 9.41
N GLY A 30 35.31 27.29 8.70
CA GLY A 30 36.29 26.37 9.27
C GLY A 30 35.77 24.95 9.52
N LEU A 31 34.51 24.66 9.17
CA LEU A 31 33.89 23.33 9.32
C LEU A 31 33.55 22.73 7.97
N SER A 32 33.63 21.41 7.89
CA SER A 32 33.23 20.63 6.70
C SER A 32 32.55 19.32 7.08
N GLY A 33 31.89 18.68 6.12
CA GLY A 33 31.30 17.35 6.27
C GLY A 33 30.29 17.23 7.41
N ALA A 34 30.45 16.23 8.25
CA ALA A 34 29.51 15.93 9.35
C ALA A 34 29.53 17.04 10.43
N LEU A 35 30.68 17.65 10.72
CA LEU A 35 30.78 18.73 11.69
C LEU A 35 29.95 19.93 11.26
N GLN A 36 30.10 20.36 10.00
CA GLN A 36 29.32 21.46 9.45
C GLN A 36 27.83 21.18 9.48
N LYS A 37 27.45 19.95 9.10
CA LYS A 37 26.03 19.53 9.08
C LYS A 37 25.42 19.56 10.48
N ASN A 38 26.16 19.05 11.48
CA ASN A 38 25.65 18.98 12.85
C ASN A 38 25.54 20.37 13.49
N VAL A 39 26.58 21.21 13.34
CA VAL A 39 26.54 22.60 13.81
C VAL A 39 25.43 23.40 13.14
N ARG A 40 25.23 23.22 11.83
CA ARG A 40 24.10 23.85 11.11
C ARG A 40 22.75 23.42 11.65
N ALA A 41 22.59 22.15 12.01
CA ALA A 41 21.36 21.65 12.62
C ALA A 41 21.09 22.30 13.99
N GLN A 42 22.13 22.47 14.83
CA GLN A 42 21.99 23.16 16.11
C GLN A 42 21.63 24.65 15.93
N LEU A 43 22.21 25.28 14.93
CA LEU A 43 21.96 26.70 14.64
C LEU A 43 20.63 26.93 13.90
N SER A 44 19.99 25.90 13.36
CA SER A 44 18.73 26.02 12.61
C SER A 44 17.54 26.47 13.45
N THR A 45 17.63 26.37 14.77
CA THR A 45 16.62 26.88 15.72
C THR A 45 16.68 28.39 15.90
N ILE A 46 17.73 29.05 15.38
CA ILE A 46 17.89 30.51 15.44
C ILE A 46 17.25 31.10 14.19
N GLU A 47 16.19 31.89 14.37
CA GLU A 47 15.54 32.59 13.26
C GLU A 47 16.42 33.73 12.72
N SER A 48 16.27 34.03 11.43
CA SER A 48 17.12 35.02 10.75
C SER A 48 16.95 36.46 11.26
N ASP A 49 15.84 36.79 11.90
CA ASP A 49 15.53 38.06 12.52
C ASP A 49 16.08 38.20 13.95
N GLU A 50 16.46 37.08 14.60
CA GLU A 50 17.14 37.07 15.91
C GLU A 50 18.63 37.36 15.82
N VAL A 51 19.22 37.37 14.63
CA VAL A 51 20.69 37.54 14.46
C VAL A 51 21.10 38.96 14.76
N THR A 52 21.85 39.14 15.85
CA THR A 52 22.41 40.41 16.30
C THR A 52 23.92 40.31 16.50
N PRO A 53 24.69 41.40 16.43
CA PRO A 53 26.12 41.35 16.67
C PRO A 53 26.50 41.45 18.15
N ASP A 54 25.53 41.46 19.05
CA ASP A 54 25.78 41.66 20.49
C ASP A 54 26.43 40.46 21.18
N ARG A 55 26.90 40.69 22.41
CA ARG A 55 27.62 39.68 23.18
C ARG A 55 26.73 38.49 23.57
N ARG A 56 25.43 38.71 23.81
CA ARG A 56 24.50 37.62 24.21
C ARG A 56 24.27 36.68 23.04
N PHE A 57 24.04 37.23 21.87
CA PHE A 57 23.84 36.42 20.67
C PHE A 57 25.10 35.61 20.32
N ARG A 58 26.29 36.23 20.39
CA ARG A 58 27.58 35.52 20.17
C ARG A 58 27.74 34.37 21.14
N ALA A 59 27.44 34.55 22.45
CA ALA A 59 27.49 33.48 23.43
C ALA A 59 26.51 32.32 23.08
N ARG A 60 25.29 32.63 22.67
CA ARG A 60 24.30 31.64 22.23
C ARG A 60 24.78 30.85 21.01
N VAL A 61 25.41 31.53 20.06
CA VAL A 61 26.01 30.88 18.88
C VAL A 61 27.21 30.03 19.27
N ASP A 62 28.07 30.51 20.15
CA ASP A 62 29.23 29.79 20.69
C ASP A 62 28.77 28.45 21.35
N ASP A 63 27.77 28.53 22.24
CA ASP A 63 27.22 27.36 22.92
C ASP A 63 26.65 26.35 21.91
N ALA A 64 25.86 26.82 20.94
CA ALA A 64 25.26 25.95 19.92
C ALA A 64 26.33 25.27 19.02
N ILE A 65 27.42 25.98 18.68
CA ILE A 65 28.53 25.41 17.92
C ILE A 65 29.26 24.35 18.77
N ARG A 66 29.55 24.67 20.05
CA ARG A 66 30.21 23.74 20.98
C ARG A 66 29.36 22.48 21.17
N ASP A 67 28.07 22.60 21.39
CA ASP A 67 27.18 21.47 21.54
C ASP A 67 27.14 20.61 20.27
N GLY A 68 27.07 21.22 19.09
CA GLY A 68 27.14 20.52 17.82
C GLY A 68 28.47 19.78 17.61
N LEU A 69 29.59 20.34 18.02
CA LEU A 69 30.90 19.72 17.88
C LEU A 69 31.14 18.65 18.95
N LYS A 70 30.72 18.91 20.20
CA LYS A 70 30.81 17.97 21.31
C LYS A 70 30.09 16.65 21.03
N ALA A 71 28.95 16.72 20.41
CA ALA A 71 28.20 15.52 20.00
C ALA A 71 28.99 14.60 19.06
N LEU A 72 29.96 15.14 18.32
CA LEU A 72 30.86 14.44 17.41
C LEU A 72 32.29 14.28 17.94
N GLY A 73 32.47 14.45 19.24
CA GLY A 73 33.75 14.19 19.92
C GLY A 73 34.72 15.36 19.98
N TYR A 74 34.35 16.56 19.57
CA TYR A 74 35.21 17.75 19.61
C TYR A 74 34.80 18.65 20.78
N TYR A 75 35.54 18.61 21.86
CA TYR A 75 35.21 19.25 23.15
C TYR A 75 35.86 20.59 23.36
N GLU A 76 37.00 20.86 22.69
CA GLU A 76 37.83 22.04 22.90
C GLU A 76 37.96 22.87 21.61
N PRO A 77 36.86 23.25 20.97
CA PRO A 77 36.95 24.09 19.79
C PRO A 77 37.33 25.52 20.15
N THR A 78 38.10 26.17 19.27
CA THR A 78 38.31 27.61 19.30
C THR A 78 37.36 28.31 18.36
N ILE A 79 36.64 29.30 18.86
CA ILE A 79 35.63 30.05 18.10
C ILE A 79 35.95 31.54 18.18
N GLU A 80 36.19 32.15 17.03
CA GLU A 80 36.47 33.57 16.92
C GLU A 80 35.35 34.26 16.12
N PHE A 81 34.88 35.38 16.62
CA PHE A 81 33.81 36.15 15.96
C PHE A 81 34.40 37.37 15.27
N ASP A 82 34.10 37.53 13.99
CA ASP A 82 34.47 38.68 13.18
C ASP A 82 33.20 39.31 12.57
N LEU A 83 33.09 40.64 12.66
CA LEU A 83 31.95 41.37 12.12
C LEU A 83 32.39 42.12 10.88
N ARG A 84 31.99 41.66 9.71
CA ARG A 84 32.30 42.32 8.44
C ARG A 84 31.27 43.38 8.10
N PRO A 85 31.73 44.56 7.64
CA PRO A 85 30.86 45.62 7.19
C PRO A 85 30.01 45.14 5.99
N PRO A 86 28.79 45.69 5.80
CA PRO A 86 27.94 45.31 4.69
C PRO A 86 28.60 45.69 3.36
N PRO A 87 28.52 44.80 2.32
CA PRO A 87 28.81 45.22 0.94
C PRO A 87 27.85 46.32 0.49
N ALA A 88 28.19 47.07 -0.58
CA ALA A 88 27.46 48.25 -1.06
C ALA A 88 25.92 48.02 -1.23
N LYS A 89 25.47 46.77 -1.40
CA LYS A 89 24.06 46.34 -1.31
C LYS A 89 24.06 45.00 -0.56
N GLY A 90 23.84 45.00 0.76
CA GLY A 90 23.80 43.75 1.52
C GLY A 90 23.65 43.94 3.02
N ARG A 91 23.56 42.80 3.73
CA ARG A 91 23.50 42.74 5.20
C ARG A 91 24.91 42.63 5.77
N GLN A 92 25.11 43.18 6.95
CA GLN A 92 26.30 42.93 7.75
C GLN A 92 26.46 41.43 8.04
N VAL A 93 27.67 40.89 8.07
CA VAL A 93 27.90 39.44 8.28
C VAL A 93 28.68 39.25 9.57
N LEU A 94 28.07 38.54 10.51
CA LEU A 94 28.76 38.00 11.69
C LEU A 94 29.33 36.64 11.31
N ILE A 95 30.67 36.55 11.30
CA ILE A 95 31.38 35.33 10.96
C ILE A 95 31.86 34.67 12.25
N ALA A 96 31.48 33.41 12.45
CA ALA A 96 32.08 32.55 13.46
C ALA A 96 33.11 31.64 12.78
N ARG A 97 34.38 31.91 13.02
CA ARG A 97 35.49 31.05 12.56
C ARG A 97 35.74 29.99 13.60
N VAL A 98 35.59 28.73 13.20
CA VAL A 98 35.67 27.59 14.10
C VAL A 98 36.86 26.71 13.73
N SER A 99 37.74 26.50 14.72
CA SER A 99 38.74 25.43 14.68
C SER A 99 38.28 24.32 15.63
N PRO A 100 37.97 23.12 15.15
CA PRO A 100 37.40 22.05 15.98
C PRO A 100 38.31 21.56 17.11
N GLY A 101 39.59 21.70 16.97
CA GLY A 101 40.59 21.12 17.90
C GLY A 101 40.79 19.62 17.66
N GLU A 102 41.47 18.98 18.61
CA GLU A 102 41.70 17.53 18.56
C GLU A 102 40.45 16.75 18.98
N PRO A 103 40.06 15.70 18.24
CA PRO A 103 38.92 14.89 18.60
C PRO A 103 39.21 13.94 19.76
N VAL A 104 38.25 13.78 20.62
CA VAL A 104 38.24 12.69 21.62
C VAL A 104 37.99 11.37 20.89
N ARG A 105 38.79 10.35 21.22
CA ARG A 105 38.71 9.02 20.62
C ARG A 105 38.28 7.96 21.62
N ILE A 106 37.62 6.91 21.13
CA ILE A 106 37.22 5.77 21.95
C ILE A 106 38.48 5.07 22.49
N GLY A 107 38.63 5.08 23.81
CA GLY A 107 39.69 4.35 24.55
C GLY A 107 39.25 2.91 24.90
N GLY A 108 37.95 2.69 25.05
CA GLY A 108 37.38 1.37 25.32
C GLY A 108 35.87 1.40 25.39
N THR A 109 35.26 0.24 25.10
CA THR A 109 33.81 0.02 25.18
C THR A 109 33.55 -1.20 26.03
N ASP A 110 33.38 -1.01 27.33
CA ASP A 110 33.03 -2.08 28.26
C ASP A 110 31.49 -2.24 28.30
N VAL A 111 31.02 -3.43 27.91
CA VAL A 111 29.62 -3.75 27.89
C VAL A 111 29.41 -5.14 28.50
N ILE A 112 28.81 -5.16 29.67
CA ILE A 112 28.45 -6.37 30.40
C ILE A 112 26.97 -6.69 30.13
N LEU A 113 26.70 -7.87 29.58
CA LEU A 113 25.34 -8.40 29.40
C LEU A 113 25.00 -9.41 30.50
N ARG A 114 23.84 -9.24 31.14
CA ARG A 114 23.31 -10.13 32.18
C ARG A 114 21.96 -10.70 31.77
N GLY A 115 21.49 -11.70 32.51
CA GLY A 115 20.23 -12.39 32.24
C GLY A 115 20.26 -13.17 30.93
N GLY A 116 19.14 -13.25 30.23
CA GLY A 116 19.01 -13.94 28.94
C GLY A 116 19.85 -13.36 27.81
N ALA A 117 20.22 -12.08 27.91
CA ALA A 117 21.06 -11.40 26.91
C ALA A 117 22.45 -12.05 26.73
N ARG A 118 22.94 -12.77 27.72
CA ARG A 118 24.24 -13.45 27.66
C ARG A 118 24.34 -14.50 26.55
N THR A 119 23.23 -15.12 26.18
CA THR A 119 23.18 -16.21 25.22
C THR A 119 22.29 -15.92 24.01
N ASP A 120 21.58 -14.80 24.01
CA ASP A 120 20.71 -14.43 22.91
C ASP A 120 21.50 -13.80 21.77
N HIS A 121 21.41 -14.40 20.59
CA HIS A 121 22.17 -13.98 19.41
C HIS A 121 21.94 -12.52 19.01
N ASP A 122 20.72 -11.99 19.17
CA ASP A 122 20.42 -10.60 18.80
C ASP A 122 21.22 -9.63 19.67
N TYR A 123 21.40 -9.91 20.96
CA TYR A 123 22.24 -9.13 21.84
C TYR A 123 23.74 -9.30 21.56
N LEU A 124 24.16 -10.55 21.28
CA LEU A 124 25.56 -10.82 20.95
C LEU A 124 25.99 -10.15 19.64
N ASP A 125 25.08 -10.08 18.67
CA ASP A 125 25.32 -9.36 17.42
C ASP A 125 25.41 -7.84 17.64
N LEU A 126 24.65 -7.27 18.56
CA LEU A 126 24.80 -5.86 18.92
C LEU A 126 26.20 -5.55 19.49
N LEU A 127 26.82 -6.46 20.24
CA LEU A 127 28.19 -6.25 20.73
C LEU A 127 29.21 -6.02 19.61
N LYS A 128 28.95 -6.56 18.42
CA LYS A 128 29.81 -6.40 17.24
C LYS A 128 29.68 -5.00 16.61
N THR A 129 28.63 -4.25 16.92
CA THR A 129 28.38 -2.91 16.39
C THR A 129 29.05 -1.81 17.21
N ARG A 130 29.73 -2.15 18.30
CA ARG A 130 30.46 -1.17 19.11
C ARG A 130 31.58 -0.52 18.30
N PRO A 131 31.82 0.78 18.50
CA PRO A 131 32.94 1.43 17.82
C PRO A 131 34.27 0.84 18.24
N ALA A 132 35.20 0.72 17.30
CA ALA A 132 36.56 0.24 17.58
C ALA A 132 37.35 1.28 18.38
N THR A 133 38.27 0.81 19.21
CA THR A 133 39.25 1.68 19.91
C THR A 133 40.02 2.54 18.90
N GLY A 134 40.15 3.83 19.20
CA GLY A 134 40.81 4.82 18.34
C GLY A 134 39.89 5.55 17.37
N THR A 135 38.62 5.11 17.19
CA THR A 135 37.64 5.88 16.41
C THR A 135 37.25 7.17 17.12
N VAL A 136 36.90 8.21 16.40
CA VAL A 136 36.41 9.46 16.96
C VAL A 136 35.10 9.22 17.70
N LEU A 137 34.97 9.79 18.90
CA LEU A 137 33.75 9.69 19.69
C LEU A 137 32.57 10.31 18.94
N ASN A 138 31.47 9.57 18.86
CA ASN A 138 30.18 10.05 18.44
C ASN A 138 29.15 9.68 19.51
N HIS A 139 28.53 10.66 20.14
CA HIS A 139 27.53 10.44 21.19
C HIS A 139 26.33 9.66 20.66
N HIS A 140 25.97 9.87 19.39
CA HIS A 140 24.87 9.14 18.74
C HIS A 140 25.10 7.62 18.75
N ASP A 141 26.33 7.16 18.59
CA ASP A 141 26.62 5.72 18.58
C ASP A 141 26.36 5.09 19.95
N TYR A 142 26.72 5.80 21.03
CA TYR A 142 26.42 5.37 22.40
C TYR A 142 24.91 5.31 22.67
N ASP A 143 24.19 6.38 22.34
CA ASP A 143 22.75 6.44 22.56
C ASP A 143 21.99 5.44 21.69
N SER A 144 22.40 5.27 20.44
CA SER A 144 21.84 4.29 19.51
C SER A 144 22.08 2.86 19.97
N PHE A 145 23.25 2.55 20.50
CA PHE A 145 23.56 1.25 21.05
C PHE A 145 22.66 0.92 22.25
N LYS A 146 22.50 1.84 23.21
CA LYS A 146 21.58 1.67 24.34
C LYS A 146 20.14 1.49 23.89
N LYS A 147 19.69 2.31 22.95
CA LYS A 147 18.35 2.18 22.36
C LYS A 147 18.16 0.83 21.66
N SER A 148 19.19 0.33 21.01
CA SER A 148 19.16 -0.98 20.36
C SER A 148 19.01 -2.12 21.37
N LEU A 149 19.71 -2.06 22.52
CA LEU A 149 19.51 -3.02 23.61
C LEU A 149 18.07 -3.03 24.11
N THR A 150 17.49 -1.84 24.34
CA THR A 150 16.08 -1.71 24.76
C THR A 150 15.10 -2.19 23.69
N ASN A 151 15.38 -1.92 22.41
CA ASN A 151 14.54 -2.35 21.31
C ASN A 151 14.53 -3.89 21.17
N VAL A 152 15.66 -4.54 21.35
CA VAL A 152 15.72 -6.02 21.39
C VAL A 152 14.90 -6.55 22.56
N ALA A 153 15.03 -5.93 23.73
CA ALA A 153 14.25 -6.31 24.91
C ALA A 153 12.73 -6.26 24.64
N LEU A 154 12.24 -5.14 24.13
CA LEU A 154 10.80 -4.97 23.82
C LEU A 154 10.34 -5.96 22.74
N ARG A 155 11.13 -6.11 21.69
CA ARG A 155 10.79 -7.00 20.56
C ARG A 155 10.71 -8.47 20.97
N LYS A 156 11.59 -8.91 21.86
CA LYS A 156 11.72 -10.32 22.26
C LYS A 156 11.10 -10.67 23.61
N GLY A 157 10.55 -9.70 24.31
CA GLY A 157 9.84 -9.93 25.58
C GLY A 157 10.73 -10.01 26.82
N TYR A 158 11.81 -9.26 26.87
CA TYR A 158 12.61 -9.04 28.07
C TYR A 158 12.10 -7.81 28.82
N PHE A 159 10.90 -7.89 29.38
CA PHE A 159 10.20 -6.73 29.94
C PHE A 159 10.74 -6.24 31.27
N ASP A 160 11.55 -7.03 31.97
CA ASP A 160 12.22 -6.63 33.20
C ASP A 160 13.61 -6.06 32.97
N SER A 161 13.97 -5.77 31.72
CA SER A 161 15.30 -5.29 31.36
C SER A 161 15.61 -3.93 31.97
N LYS A 162 16.84 -3.76 32.43
CA LYS A 162 17.33 -2.52 33.04
C LYS A 162 18.82 -2.32 32.81
N PHE A 163 19.24 -1.08 32.87
CA PHE A 163 20.64 -0.71 32.97
C PHE A 163 21.03 -0.64 34.43
N ASN A 164 21.95 -1.49 34.88
CA ASN A 164 22.58 -1.36 36.19
C ASN A 164 23.59 -0.22 36.17
N LYS A 165 24.26 -0.04 35.02
CA LYS A 165 25.20 1.04 34.77
C LYS A 165 25.08 1.49 33.30
N SER A 166 25.18 2.79 33.06
CA SER A 166 25.11 3.37 31.73
C SER A 166 25.82 4.71 31.73
N GLN A 167 27.12 4.68 31.47
CA GLN A 167 28.01 5.86 31.55
C GLN A 167 28.86 5.97 30.30
N LEU A 168 28.98 7.19 29.81
CA LEU A 168 29.96 7.60 28.81
C LEU A 168 30.94 8.57 29.53
N GLY A 169 32.11 8.08 29.86
CA GLY A 169 33.16 8.88 30.48
C GLY A 169 34.08 9.51 29.44
N VAL A 170 34.41 10.79 29.62
CA VAL A 170 35.33 11.50 28.73
C VAL A 170 36.47 12.05 29.56
N ALA A 171 37.70 11.64 29.24
CA ALA A 171 38.96 12.14 29.83
C ALA A 171 39.59 13.12 28.85
N LEU A 172 39.36 14.42 29.05
CA LEU A 172 39.82 15.47 28.14
C LEU A 172 41.36 15.56 28.11
N ASP A 173 41.99 15.35 29.25
CA ASP A 173 43.45 15.34 29.40
C ASP A 173 44.16 14.28 28.53
N ARG A 174 43.45 13.24 28.16
CA ARG A 174 43.95 12.14 27.31
C ARG A 174 43.26 12.06 25.95
N HIS A 175 42.32 12.95 25.67
CA HIS A 175 41.44 12.90 24.49
C HIS A 175 40.81 11.51 24.27
N GLN A 176 40.36 10.87 25.35
CA GLN A 176 39.80 9.52 25.34
C GLN A 176 38.42 9.48 25.95
N ALA A 177 37.57 8.59 25.39
CA ALA A 177 36.23 8.30 25.89
C ALA A 177 36.06 6.80 26.15
N PHE A 178 35.29 6.49 27.16
CA PHE A 178 35.06 5.12 27.61
C PHE A 178 33.55 4.87 27.78
N TRP A 179 33.07 3.80 27.20
CA TRP A 179 31.73 3.28 27.51
C TRP A 179 31.81 2.34 28.70
N ASP A 180 30.87 2.46 29.61
CA ASP A 180 30.70 1.58 30.75
C ASP A 180 29.21 1.27 30.93
N ILE A 181 28.81 0.12 30.34
CA ILE A 181 27.43 -0.31 30.29
C ILE A 181 27.29 -1.68 30.96
N ASP A 182 26.45 -1.77 31.99
CA ASP A 182 26.03 -3.02 32.60
C ASP A 182 24.52 -3.16 32.40
N TYR A 183 24.13 -4.05 31.49
CA TYR A 183 22.76 -4.25 31.08
C TYR A 183 22.28 -5.63 31.47
N ASP A 184 21.18 -5.68 32.23
CA ASP A 184 20.49 -6.89 32.63
C ASP A 184 19.16 -6.99 31.86
N SER A 185 19.04 -7.96 30.96
CA SER A 185 17.80 -8.21 30.23
C SER A 185 16.72 -8.87 31.10
N GLY A 186 17.10 -9.46 32.21
CA GLY A 186 16.20 -10.35 32.95
C GLY A 186 15.88 -11.64 32.18
N THR A 187 14.76 -12.24 32.53
CA THR A 187 14.25 -13.47 31.91
C THR A 187 13.28 -13.14 30.77
N ARG A 188 13.40 -13.86 29.68
CA ARG A 188 12.51 -13.72 28.54
C ARG A 188 11.12 -14.25 28.87
N TYR A 189 10.09 -13.44 28.61
CA TYR A 189 8.70 -13.84 28.82
C TYR A 189 8.21 -14.78 27.72
N ARG A 190 7.20 -15.59 28.09
CA ARG A 190 6.50 -16.49 27.17
C ARG A 190 5.05 -16.07 27.05
N PHE A 191 4.43 -16.38 25.93
CA PHE A 191 3.00 -16.22 25.76
C PHE A 191 2.23 -17.12 26.71
N GLY A 192 1.22 -16.57 27.37
CA GLY A 192 0.23 -17.29 28.17
C GLY A 192 -1.06 -17.49 27.38
N GLU A 193 -2.14 -17.72 28.13
CA GLU A 193 -3.50 -17.84 27.61
C GLU A 193 -3.93 -16.56 26.90
N VAL A 194 -4.66 -16.71 25.80
CA VAL A 194 -5.30 -15.61 25.08
C VAL A 194 -6.80 -15.69 25.31
N THR A 195 -7.37 -14.66 25.89
CA THR A 195 -8.82 -14.55 26.15
C THR A 195 -9.42 -13.41 25.35
N PHE A 196 -10.69 -13.57 24.94
CA PHE A 196 -11.39 -12.56 24.16
C PHE A 196 -12.69 -12.16 24.86
N GLU A 197 -12.99 -10.86 24.84
CA GLU A 197 -14.20 -10.26 25.37
C GLU A 197 -14.91 -9.42 24.32
N GLY A 198 -16.25 -9.45 24.32
CA GLY A 198 -17.07 -8.63 23.43
C GLY A 198 -17.32 -9.23 22.05
N SER A 199 -16.88 -10.46 21.78
CA SER A 199 -17.04 -11.11 20.50
C SER A 199 -18.43 -11.71 20.30
N GLN A 200 -19.02 -11.46 19.13
CA GLN A 200 -20.21 -12.15 18.62
C GLN A 200 -19.85 -13.48 17.94
N ILE A 201 -18.58 -13.70 17.66
CA ILE A 201 -18.06 -14.91 17.03
C ILE A 201 -17.63 -15.88 18.14
N ARG A 202 -17.81 -17.18 17.89
CA ARG A 202 -17.38 -18.25 18.80
C ARG A 202 -15.88 -18.20 19.07
N ASP A 203 -15.52 -18.40 20.32
CA ASP A 203 -14.13 -18.31 20.77
C ASP A 203 -13.19 -19.27 20.00
N GLU A 204 -13.65 -20.47 19.68
CA GLU A 204 -12.88 -21.46 18.92
C GLU A 204 -12.38 -20.94 17.55
N TYR A 205 -13.14 -20.05 16.89
CA TYR A 205 -12.71 -19.40 15.66
C TYR A 205 -11.63 -18.37 15.91
N LEU A 206 -11.73 -17.61 17.02
CA LEU A 206 -10.74 -16.60 17.40
C LEU A 206 -9.44 -17.26 17.85
N GLN A 207 -9.51 -18.34 18.63
CA GLN A 207 -8.34 -19.08 19.06
C GLN A 207 -7.54 -19.65 17.89
N ASN A 208 -8.20 -20.09 16.83
CA ASN A 208 -7.54 -20.57 15.61
C ASN A 208 -6.87 -19.45 14.77
N LEU A 209 -7.12 -18.18 15.09
CA LEU A 209 -6.40 -17.03 14.50
C LEU A 209 -5.10 -16.69 15.24
N VAL A 210 -4.91 -17.21 16.45
CA VAL A 210 -3.69 -16.95 17.25
C VAL A 210 -2.49 -17.58 16.57
N PRO A 211 -1.44 -16.80 16.21
CA PRO A 211 -0.31 -17.30 15.42
C PRO A 211 0.77 -17.98 16.25
N PHE A 212 0.60 -18.12 17.56
CA PHE A 212 1.54 -18.74 18.49
C PHE A 212 0.80 -19.68 19.45
N LYS A 213 1.56 -20.47 20.18
CA LYS A 213 1.05 -21.38 21.22
C LYS A 213 1.38 -20.83 22.61
N GLU A 214 0.58 -21.19 23.60
CA GLU A 214 0.93 -20.97 24.98
C GLU A 214 2.27 -21.62 25.31
N GLY A 215 3.15 -20.87 25.97
CA GLY A 215 4.52 -21.28 26.28
C GLY A 215 5.58 -20.91 25.23
N ASP A 216 5.19 -20.49 24.04
CA ASP A 216 6.13 -19.93 23.06
C ASP A 216 6.77 -18.64 23.59
N TYR A 217 8.00 -18.36 23.19
CA TYR A 217 8.65 -17.11 23.55
C TYR A 217 7.94 -15.92 22.94
N TYR A 218 7.69 -14.90 23.75
CA TYR A 218 7.09 -13.67 23.28
C TYR A 218 7.89 -13.02 22.16
N GLN A 219 7.18 -12.56 21.14
CA GLN A 219 7.69 -11.67 20.08
C GLN A 219 6.62 -10.65 19.72
N THR A 220 7.01 -9.38 19.66
CA THR A 220 6.08 -8.31 19.29
C THR A 220 5.45 -8.53 17.91
N LYS A 221 6.19 -9.11 16.97
CA LYS A 221 5.66 -9.44 15.63
C LYS A 221 4.47 -10.40 15.68
N ASP A 222 4.48 -11.34 16.62
CA ASP A 222 3.42 -12.36 16.74
C ASP A 222 2.15 -11.75 17.34
N LEU A 223 2.30 -10.82 18.29
CA LEU A 223 1.18 -10.02 18.81
C LEU A 223 0.60 -9.11 17.72
N ALA A 224 1.44 -8.45 16.94
CA ALA A 224 1.02 -7.64 15.82
C ALA A 224 0.29 -8.47 14.75
N GLU A 225 0.77 -9.68 14.48
CA GLU A 225 0.13 -10.62 13.54
C GLU A 225 -1.25 -11.07 14.05
N LEU A 226 -1.42 -11.32 15.36
CA LEU A 226 -2.73 -11.62 15.93
C LEU A 226 -3.72 -10.46 15.72
N ASN A 227 -3.31 -9.23 16.02
CA ASN A 227 -4.13 -8.05 15.76
C ASN A 227 -4.49 -7.91 14.27
N ARG A 228 -3.52 -8.14 13.40
CA ARG A 228 -3.72 -8.11 11.94
C ARG A 228 -4.74 -9.16 11.49
N ARG A 229 -4.62 -10.40 11.96
CA ARG A 229 -5.52 -11.50 11.60
C ARG A 229 -6.94 -11.23 12.07
N LEU A 230 -7.13 -10.82 13.32
CA LEU A 230 -8.44 -10.47 13.86
C LEU A 230 -9.10 -9.33 13.06
N SER A 231 -8.34 -8.28 12.75
CA SER A 231 -8.83 -7.16 11.94
C SER A 231 -9.17 -7.56 10.50
N ALA A 232 -8.39 -8.47 9.92
CA ALA A 232 -8.58 -8.94 8.54
C ALA A 232 -9.82 -9.81 8.35
N THR A 233 -10.40 -10.36 9.42
CA THR A 233 -11.65 -11.15 9.34
C THR A 233 -12.83 -10.32 8.87
N GLY A 234 -12.81 -9.01 9.12
CA GLY A 234 -13.93 -8.12 8.86
C GLY A 234 -15.09 -8.25 9.87
N TRP A 235 -14.97 -9.10 10.89
CA TRP A 235 -16.03 -9.32 11.89
C TRP A 235 -16.15 -8.20 12.91
N PHE A 236 -15.06 -7.47 13.14
CA PHE A 236 -14.94 -6.49 14.22
C PHE A 236 -14.76 -5.06 13.71
N ASN A 237 -15.33 -4.13 14.43
CA ASN A 237 -15.11 -2.70 14.25
C ASN A 237 -13.83 -2.24 14.93
N SER A 238 -13.53 -2.80 16.08
CA SER A 238 -12.29 -2.54 16.82
C SER A 238 -11.73 -3.83 17.40
N VAL A 239 -10.39 -3.89 17.45
CA VAL A 239 -9.62 -5.00 18.02
C VAL A 239 -8.49 -4.41 18.83
N ILE A 240 -8.45 -4.72 20.13
CA ILE A 240 -7.37 -4.33 21.03
C ILE A 240 -6.94 -5.57 21.80
N VAL A 241 -5.75 -6.08 21.53
CA VAL A 241 -5.15 -7.18 22.28
C VAL A 241 -4.01 -6.63 23.12
N ALA A 242 -4.17 -6.69 24.44
CA ALA A 242 -3.23 -6.15 25.41
C ALA A 242 -2.64 -7.23 26.31
N PRO A 243 -1.32 -7.16 26.58
CA PRO A 243 -0.69 -8.03 27.57
C PRO A 243 -1.11 -7.67 29.00
N GLU A 244 -1.34 -8.68 29.84
CA GLU A 244 -1.66 -8.52 31.27
C GLU A 244 -0.40 -8.65 32.13
N PHE A 245 0.42 -7.59 32.16
CA PHE A 245 1.72 -7.60 32.84
C PHE A 245 1.63 -7.87 34.35
N GLU A 246 0.61 -7.38 35.04
CA GLU A 246 0.46 -7.55 36.49
C GLU A 246 0.39 -9.03 36.89
N LYS A 247 -0.27 -9.85 36.05
CA LYS A 247 -0.41 -11.29 36.28
C LYS A 247 0.87 -12.08 35.96
N SER A 248 1.78 -11.51 35.18
CA SER A 248 2.94 -12.20 34.61
C SER A 248 4.26 -12.01 35.34
N ARG A 249 4.35 -11.04 36.24
CA ARG A 249 5.62 -10.63 36.87
C ARG A 249 6.35 -11.76 37.59
N LYS A 250 5.62 -12.68 38.22
CA LYS A 250 6.22 -13.80 38.95
C LYS A 250 6.51 -15.00 38.06
N THR A 251 5.60 -15.31 37.16
CA THR A 251 5.66 -16.52 36.34
C THR A 251 6.45 -16.34 35.04
N LYS A 252 6.62 -15.10 34.59
CA LYS A 252 7.19 -14.74 33.27
C LYS A 252 6.38 -15.33 32.10
N VAL A 253 5.13 -15.71 32.36
CA VAL A 253 4.13 -16.12 31.37
C VAL A 253 3.12 -14.99 31.25
N LEU A 254 2.96 -14.45 30.03
CA LEU A 254 2.22 -13.23 29.75
C LEU A 254 0.86 -13.56 29.13
N PRO A 255 -0.23 -13.53 29.91
CA PRO A 255 -1.57 -13.66 29.35
C PRO A 255 -1.89 -12.45 28.47
N LEU A 256 -2.65 -12.70 27.41
CA LEU A 256 -3.16 -11.66 26.53
C LEU A 256 -4.68 -11.55 26.68
N HIS A 257 -5.17 -10.33 26.77
CA HIS A 257 -6.60 -10.04 26.82
C HIS A 257 -7.00 -9.23 25.59
N GLY A 258 -7.85 -9.83 24.75
CA GLY A 258 -8.40 -9.20 23.55
C GLY A 258 -9.79 -8.63 23.83
N VAL A 259 -9.97 -7.34 23.63
CA VAL A 259 -11.27 -6.68 23.61
C VAL A 259 -11.63 -6.36 22.18
N VAL A 260 -12.74 -6.90 21.72
CA VAL A 260 -13.25 -6.70 20.38
C VAL A 260 -14.67 -6.14 20.43
N SER A 261 -15.05 -5.40 19.40
CA SER A 261 -16.43 -4.96 19.23
C SER A 261 -16.97 -5.41 17.87
N PRO A 262 -18.22 -5.90 17.81
CA PRO A 262 -18.83 -6.34 16.56
C PRO A 262 -18.86 -5.22 15.53
N ARG A 263 -18.62 -5.58 14.29
CA ARG A 263 -18.85 -4.66 13.17
C ARG A 263 -20.35 -4.46 12.99
N THR A 264 -20.75 -3.31 12.45
CA THR A 264 -22.14 -3.03 12.10
C THR A 264 -22.70 -4.12 11.20
N GLU A 265 -23.84 -4.69 11.59
CA GLU A 265 -24.43 -5.83 10.88
C GLU A 265 -24.77 -5.56 9.43
N ASN A 266 -25.18 -4.34 9.12
CA ASN A 266 -25.61 -3.96 7.77
C ASN A 266 -24.86 -2.71 7.33
N THR A 267 -24.21 -2.79 6.19
CA THR A 267 -23.59 -1.64 5.53
C THR A 267 -24.15 -1.56 4.11
N ILE A 268 -24.68 -0.40 3.75
CA ILE A 268 -25.14 -0.11 2.39
C ILE A 268 -24.22 0.92 1.79
N GLU A 269 -23.63 0.56 0.66
CA GLU A 269 -22.79 1.46 -0.14
C GLU A 269 -23.47 1.72 -1.47
N THR A 270 -23.55 2.97 -1.88
CA THR A 270 -24.07 3.35 -3.18
C THR A 270 -23.04 4.17 -3.93
N GLY A 271 -23.00 4.02 -5.23
CA GLY A 271 -22.05 4.72 -6.07
C GLY A 271 -22.64 5.01 -7.45
N VAL A 272 -22.17 6.08 -8.03
CA VAL A 272 -22.40 6.43 -9.43
C VAL A 272 -21.06 6.49 -10.13
N GLY A 273 -21.03 6.05 -11.36
CA GLY A 273 -19.82 6.05 -12.16
C GLY A 273 -20.13 6.32 -13.62
N TYR A 274 -19.11 6.65 -14.36
CA TYR A 274 -19.17 6.78 -15.80
C TYR A 274 -17.93 6.18 -16.43
N SER A 275 -18.10 5.46 -17.51
CA SER A 275 -17.01 5.09 -18.41
C SER A 275 -17.53 5.16 -19.85
N THR A 276 -16.63 5.41 -20.78
CA THR A 276 -17.01 5.43 -22.21
C THR A 276 -17.41 4.06 -22.73
N ASP A 277 -16.96 2.99 -22.08
CA ASP A 277 -17.27 1.62 -22.48
C ASP A 277 -18.74 1.25 -22.21
N VAL A 278 -19.27 1.62 -21.05
CA VAL A 278 -20.62 1.21 -20.62
C VAL A 278 -21.55 2.39 -20.28
N GLY A 279 -21.06 3.61 -20.39
CA GLY A 279 -21.82 4.81 -20.07
C GLY A 279 -22.02 5.04 -18.56
N PRO A 280 -23.08 5.77 -18.18
CA PRO A 280 -23.46 5.98 -16.79
C PRO A 280 -23.80 4.66 -16.11
N ARG A 281 -23.32 4.48 -14.86
CA ARG A 281 -23.57 3.30 -14.04
C ARG A 281 -23.95 3.71 -12.63
N VAL A 282 -24.95 3.04 -12.10
CA VAL A 282 -25.33 3.10 -10.69
C VAL A 282 -25.00 1.75 -10.05
N LYS A 283 -24.41 1.79 -8.89
CA LYS A 283 -24.10 0.61 -8.07
C LYS A 283 -24.69 0.74 -6.69
N ALA A 284 -25.19 -0.35 -6.15
CA ALA A 284 -25.56 -0.49 -4.75
C ALA A 284 -24.98 -1.80 -4.22
N SER A 285 -24.42 -1.77 -3.02
CA SER A 285 -23.87 -2.94 -2.35
C SER A 285 -24.42 -3.02 -0.94
N TRP A 286 -24.99 -4.16 -0.59
CA TRP A 286 -25.41 -4.46 0.76
C TRP A 286 -24.47 -5.51 1.33
N LYS A 287 -23.82 -5.19 2.44
CA LYS A 287 -22.81 -6.02 3.09
C LYS A 287 -23.25 -6.37 4.50
N LYS A 288 -23.22 -7.66 4.82
CA LYS A 288 -23.34 -8.19 6.17
C LYS A 288 -22.01 -8.86 6.55
N PRO A 289 -21.12 -8.17 7.28
CA PRO A 289 -19.78 -8.67 7.59
C PRO A 289 -19.80 -9.95 8.43
N TRP A 290 -20.86 -10.17 9.16
CA TRP A 290 -21.15 -11.39 9.91
C TRP A 290 -22.66 -11.63 9.95
N MET A 291 -23.07 -12.88 9.78
CA MET A 291 -24.46 -13.30 9.77
C MET A 291 -24.83 -14.09 11.03
N ASN A 292 -23.84 -14.74 11.64
CA ASN A 292 -24.00 -15.65 12.76
C ASN A 292 -22.69 -15.78 13.55
N SER A 293 -22.74 -16.55 14.64
CA SER A 293 -21.57 -16.79 15.50
C SER A 293 -20.47 -17.64 14.87
N TYR A 294 -20.69 -18.21 13.69
CA TYR A 294 -19.69 -18.92 12.88
C TYR A 294 -18.92 -18.01 11.92
N GLY A 295 -19.23 -16.72 11.94
CA GLY A 295 -18.54 -15.74 11.10
C GLY A 295 -18.90 -15.75 9.62
N HIS A 296 -20.06 -16.34 9.26
CA HIS A 296 -20.54 -16.29 7.87
C HIS A 296 -20.82 -14.84 7.46
N SER A 297 -20.57 -14.50 6.23
CA SER A 297 -20.81 -13.16 5.68
C SER A 297 -21.57 -13.19 4.37
N LEU A 298 -22.27 -12.12 4.07
CA LEU A 298 -23.04 -11.95 2.85
C LEU A 298 -22.71 -10.60 2.20
N ILE A 299 -22.50 -10.61 0.90
CA ILE A 299 -22.40 -9.40 0.08
C ILE A 299 -23.39 -9.57 -1.08
N THR A 300 -24.24 -8.57 -1.28
CA THR A 300 -25.16 -8.49 -2.42
C THR A 300 -24.86 -7.21 -3.18
N ASN A 301 -24.65 -7.30 -4.48
CA ASN A 301 -24.36 -6.17 -5.33
C ASN A 301 -25.43 -6.04 -6.41
N ALA A 302 -25.84 -4.83 -6.69
CA ALA A 302 -26.63 -4.46 -7.86
C ALA A 302 -25.86 -3.43 -8.69
N SER A 303 -25.80 -3.63 -9.99
CA SER A 303 -25.15 -2.70 -10.92
C SER A 303 -26.05 -2.51 -12.13
N ILE A 304 -26.35 -1.27 -12.47
CA ILE A 304 -27.22 -0.92 -13.59
C ILE A 304 -26.52 0.09 -14.48
N SER A 305 -26.37 -0.26 -15.74
CA SER A 305 -25.99 0.62 -16.85
C SER A 305 -26.91 0.33 -18.05
N ALA A 306 -26.86 1.13 -19.10
CA ALA A 306 -27.69 0.89 -20.28
C ALA A 306 -27.39 -0.49 -20.91
N PRO A 307 -26.12 -0.88 -21.18
CA PRO A 307 -25.82 -2.17 -21.82
C PRO A 307 -25.81 -3.36 -20.85
N GLU A 308 -25.70 -3.16 -19.54
CA GLU A 308 -25.59 -4.26 -18.58
C GLU A 308 -26.35 -3.98 -17.29
N GLN A 309 -27.16 -4.93 -16.86
CA GLN A 309 -27.80 -4.94 -15.54
C GLN A 309 -27.42 -6.24 -14.86
N GLN A 310 -26.99 -6.14 -13.60
CA GLN A 310 -26.50 -7.28 -12.82
C GLN A 310 -26.95 -7.20 -11.37
N LEU A 311 -27.39 -8.34 -10.85
CA LEU A 311 -27.61 -8.56 -9.43
C LEU A 311 -26.85 -9.81 -9.03
N ASP A 312 -25.96 -9.72 -8.05
CA ASP A 312 -25.20 -10.86 -7.55
C ASP A 312 -25.16 -10.91 -6.03
N PHE A 313 -24.96 -12.09 -5.50
CA PHE A 313 -24.69 -12.32 -4.10
C PHE A 313 -23.51 -13.24 -3.91
N SER A 314 -22.85 -13.09 -2.75
CA SER A 314 -21.71 -13.90 -2.35
C SER A 314 -21.83 -14.20 -0.86
N TYR A 315 -21.96 -15.47 -0.51
CA TYR A 315 -22.09 -15.97 0.85
C TYR A 315 -20.82 -16.74 1.24
N LYS A 316 -20.09 -16.23 2.22
CA LYS A 316 -18.81 -16.79 2.68
C LYS A 316 -18.98 -17.60 3.95
N VAL A 317 -18.43 -18.81 3.95
CA VAL A 317 -18.43 -19.73 5.09
C VAL A 317 -16.98 -20.01 5.49
N PRO A 318 -16.42 -19.31 6.49
CA PRO A 318 -15.08 -19.56 7.00
C PRO A 318 -14.98 -20.95 7.61
N LEU A 319 -13.84 -21.60 7.48
CA LEU A 319 -13.58 -22.89 8.10
C LEU A 319 -12.93 -22.72 9.47
N LEU A 320 -13.35 -23.55 10.42
CA LEU A 320 -12.93 -23.46 11.80
C LEU A 320 -11.39 -23.50 11.98
N LYS A 321 -10.70 -24.40 11.28
CA LYS A 321 -9.24 -24.57 11.45
C LYS A 321 -8.42 -23.36 11.04
N ASN A 322 -8.85 -22.63 10.02
CA ASN A 322 -8.20 -21.42 9.55
C ASN A 322 -9.22 -20.51 8.89
N PRO A 323 -10.01 -19.77 9.70
CA PRO A 323 -11.15 -19.02 9.18
C PRO A 323 -10.75 -17.86 8.27
N LEU A 324 -9.52 -17.38 8.36
CA LEU A 324 -9.03 -16.28 7.52
C LEU A 324 -8.60 -16.74 6.12
N GLU A 325 -7.92 -17.89 6.04
CA GLU A 325 -7.28 -18.34 4.81
C GLU A 325 -8.06 -19.46 4.09
N GLN A 326 -9.00 -20.10 4.77
CA GLN A 326 -9.76 -21.22 4.20
C GLN A 326 -11.26 -21.03 4.38
N TYR A 327 -11.99 -21.06 3.29
CA TYR A 327 -13.43 -20.86 3.31
C TYR A 327 -14.13 -21.46 2.08
N TYR A 328 -15.42 -21.68 2.22
CA TYR A 328 -16.33 -21.88 1.09
C TYR A 328 -16.97 -20.56 0.70
N LEU A 329 -17.24 -20.42 -0.60
CA LEU A 329 -17.95 -19.28 -1.16
C LEU A 329 -19.11 -19.81 -2.01
N VAL A 330 -20.33 -19.42 -1.68
CA VAL A 330 -21.51 -19.68 -2.48
C VAL A 330 -21.89 -18.38 -3.17
N GLN A 331 -21.90 -18.38 -4.48
CA GLN A 331 -22.19 -17.20 -5.29
C GLN A 331 -23.37 -17.46 -6.22
N GLY A 332 -24.15 -16.44 -6.49
CA GLY A 332 -25.20 -16.48 -7.48
C GLY A 332 -25.38 -15.13 -8.14
N GLY A 333 -25.94 -15.12 -9.32
CA GLY A 333 -26.13 -13.88 -10.05
C GLY A 333 -27.15 -13.99 -11.17
N LEU A 334 -27.77 -12.85 -11.43
CA LEU A 334 -28.61 -12.60 -12.60
C LEU A 334 -27.96 -11.48 -13.39
N LYS A 335 -27.80 -11.66 -14.68
CA LYS A 335 -27.19 -10.67 -15.55
C LYS A 335 -27.94 -10.56 -16.85
N ARG A 336 -28.22 -9.33 -17.26
CA ARG A 336 -28.71 -9.02 -18.60
C ARG A 336 -27.68 -8.19 -19.34
N THR A 337 -27.40 -8.55 -20.57
CA THR A 337 -26.48 -7.86 -21.46
C THR A 337 -27.19 -7.50 -22.76
N ASP A 338 -27.08 -6.25 -23.17
CA ASP A 338 -27.51 -5.76 -24.49
C ASP A 338 -26.42 -4.79 -25.00
N LEU A 339 -25.44 -5.35 -25.68
CA LEU A 339 -24.27 -4.63 -26.14
C LEU A 339 -23.80 -5.14 -27.51
N ASN A 340 -23.62 -4.23 -28.44
CA ASN A 340 -23.26 -4.55 -29.83
C ASN A 340 -24.24 -5.57 -30.41
N ASP A 341 -23.72 -6.74 -30.84
CA ASP A 341 -24.52 -7.83 -31.40
C ASP A 341 -24.84 -8.94 -30.38
N THR A 342 -24.72 -8.62 -29.08
CA THR A 342 -24.96 -9.56 -27.97
C THR A 342 -26.19 -9.14 -27.19
N GLU A 343 -27.16 -10.02 -27.10
CA GLU A 343 -28.31 -9.92 -26.21
C GLU A 343 -28.36 -11.22 -25.37
N ALA A 344 -28.24 -11.12 -24.05
CA ALA A 344 -28.14 -12.29 -23.18
C ALA A 344 -28.80 -12.07 -21.83
N ASP A 345 -29.54 -13.09 -21.37
CA ASP A 345 -30.03 -13.23 -20.00
C ASP A 345 -29.31 -14.43 -19.36
N SER A 346 -28.56 -14.22 -18.29
CA SER A 346 -27.75 -15.24 -17.63
C SER A 346 -28.13 -15.39 -16.17
N THR A 347 -28.29 -16.63 -15.73
CA THR A 347 -28.44 -17.01 -14.33
C THR A 347 -27.28 -17.92 -13.94
N THR A 348 -26.58 -17.60 -12.86
CA THR A 348 -25.39 -18.37 -12.40
C THR A 348 -25.50 -18.73 -10.94
N LEU A 349 -25.04 -19.93 -10.60
CA LEU A 349 -24.78 -20.39 -9.24
C LEU A 349 -23.40 -21.05 -9.20
N ALA A 350 -22.61 -20.78 -8.16
CA ALA A 350 -21.29 -21.38 -7.99
C ALA A 350 -21.02 -21.70 -6.53
N VAL A 351 -20.33 -22.81 -6.29
CA VAL A 351 -19.75 -23.16 -5.00
C VAL A 351 -18.25 -23.29 -5.18
N SER A 352 -17.49 -22.57 -4.37
CA SER A 352 -16.04 -22.54 -4.45
C SER A 352 -15.41 -22.86 -3.12
N ARG A 353 -14.29 -23.53 -3.15
CA ARG A 353 -13.41 -23.76 -2.02
C ARG A 353 -12.13 -22.95 -2.24
N TYR A 354 -11.84 -22.06 -1.30
CA TYR A 354 -10.68 -21.16 -1.34
C TYR A 354 -9.62 -21.54 -0.32
N TRP A 355 -8.36 -21.39 -0.73
CA TRP A 355 -7.16 -21.44 0.11
C TRP A 355 -6.33 -20.18 -0.17
N ASP A 356 -6.22 -19.32 0.83
CA ASP A 356 -5.33 -18.16 0.79
C ASP A 356 -4.01 -18.56 1.45
N LEU A 357 -2.92 -18.35 0.76
CA LEU A 357 -1.60 -18.72 1.24
C LEU A 357 -0.88 -17.49 1.80
N SER A 358 0.00 -17.70 2.77
CA SER A 358 0.84 -16.63 3.35
C SER A 358 1.72 -15.91 2.32
N SER A 359 2.00 -16.54 1.19
CA SER A 359 2.70 -15.95 0.04
C SER A 359 1.86 -14.93 -0.76
N GLY A 360 0.58 -14.74 -0.39
CA GLY A 360 -0.38 -13.91 -1.10
C GLY A 360 -1.07 -14.58 -2.30
N TRP A 361 -0.73 -15.84 -2.61
CA TRP A 361 -1.44 -16.62 -3.61
C TRP A 361 -2.75 -17.17 -3.06
N GLN A 362 -3.81 -16.99 -3.82
CA GLN A 362 -5.12 -17.56 -3.58
C GLN A 362 -5.36 -18.70 -4.56
N ARG A 363 -5.81 -19.84 -4.07
CA ARG A 363 -6.21 -20.99 -4.89
C ARG A 363 -7.69 -21.24 -4.70
N ALA A 364 -8.37 -21.64 -5.75
CA ALA A 364 -9.78 -22.01 -5.68
C ALA A 364 -10.08 -23.21 -6.57
N ILE A 365 -10.97 -24.06 -6.09
CA ILE A 365 -11.68 -25.06 -6.89
C ILE A 365 -13.12 -24.64 -6.85
N ASN A 366 -13.78 -24.60 -8.00
CA ASN A 366 -15.17 -24.20 -8.11
C ASN A 366 -15.97 -25.18 -8.95
N LEU A 367 -17.25 -25.26 -8.63
CA LEU A 367 -18.27 -25.91 -9.44
C LEU A 367 -19.31 -24.83 -9.77
N ARG A 368 -19.51 -24.60 -11.05
CA ARG A 368 -20.41 -23.57 -11.54
C ARG A 368 -21.55 -24.18 -12.34
N TRP A 369 -22.75 -23.70 -12.07
CA TRP A 369 -23.92 -23.94 -12.88
C TRP A 369 -24.35 -22.62 -13.52
N SER A 370 -24.73 -22.66 -14.80
CA SER A 370 -25.30 -21.49 -15.48
C SER A 370 -26.45 -21.91 -16.42
N LEU A 371 -27.38 -20.99 -16.57
CA LEU A 371 -28.43 -21.05 -17.59
C LEU A 371 -28.42 -19.72 -18.34
N ASP A 372 -28.12 -19.78 -19.62
CA ASP A 372 -27.93 -18.63 -20.48
C ASP A 372 -28.90 -18.71 -21.67
N HIS A 373 -29.76 -17.70 -21.81
CA HIS A 373 -30.53 -17.48 -23.01
C HIS A 373 -29.94 -16.27 -23.75
N PHE A 374 -29.51 -16.49 -24.98
CA PHE A 374 -28.76 -15.45 -25.68
C PHE A 374 -28.95 -15.46 -27.19
N THR A 375 -28.77 -14.28 -27.77
CA THR A 375 -28.55 -14.07 -29.20
C THR A 375 -27.19 -13.43 -29.39
N GLN A 376 -26.32 -14.10 -30.14
CA GLN A 376 -25.02 -13.57 -30.53
C GLN A 376 -24.95 -13.50 -32.05
N GLY A 377 -24.88 -12.29 -32.60
CA GLY A 377 -25.00 -12.10 -34.03
C GLY A 377 -26.37 -12.58 -34.52
N ASN A 378 -26.40 -13.60 -35.37
CA ASN A 378 -27.63 -14.21 -35.88
C ASN A 378 -28.01 -15.54 -35.20
N VAL A 379 -27.26 -15.96 -34.19
CA VAL A 379 -27.47 -17.25 -33.51
C VAL A 379 -28.15 -17.04 -32.18
N THR A 380 -29.30 -17.67 -31.98
CA THR A 380 -30.03 -17.69 -30.69
C THR A 380 -29.97 -19.08 -30.11
N ASN A 381 -29.52 -19.17 -28.85
CA ASN A 381 -29.48 -20.44 -28.11
C ASN A 381 -29.88 -20.25 -26.65
N THR A 382 -30.27 -21.37 -26.04
CA THR A 382 -30.37 -21.50 -24.58
C THR A 382 -29.43 -22.61 -24.16
N THR A 383 -28.46 -22.27 -23.32
CA THR A 383 -27.41 -23.20 -22.91
C THR A 383 -27.38 -23.34 -21.39
N MET A 384 -27.49 -24.57 -20.92
CA MET A 384 -27.31 -24.93 -19.52
C MET A 384 -25.95 -25.61 -19.36
N LEU A 385 -25.17 -25.12 -18.39
CA LEU A 385 -23.85 -25.62 -18.10
C LEU A 385 -23.69 -26.01 -16.65
N LEU A 386 -23.00 -27.11 -16.42
CA LEU A 386 -22.50 -27.49 -15.12
C LEU A 386 -21.02 -27.84 -15.31
N TYR A 387 -20.12 -27.05 -14.76
CA TYR A 387 -18.69 -27.22 -15.02
C TYR A 387 -17.81 -26.89 -13.82
N PRO A 388 -16.84 -27.78 -13.50
CA PRO A 388 -15.78 -27.50 -12.56
C PRO A 388 -14.73 -26.57 -13.14
N GLY A 389 -14.03 -25.92 -12.25
CA GLY A 389 -12.87 -25.08 -12.60
C GLY A 389 -11.87 -24.98 -11.49
N VAL A 390 -10.66 -24.59 -11.84
CA VAL A 390 -9.59 -24.25 -10.91
C VAL A 390 -9.06 -22.87 -11.22
N MET A 391 -8.70 -22.14 -10.19
CA MET A 391 -8.16 -20.79 -10.30
C MET A 391 -6.97 -20.62 -9.34
N ILE A 392 -5.98 -19.90 -9.79
CA ILE A 392 -4.90 -19.38 -8.95
C ILE A 392 -4.73 -17.90 -9.24
N SER A 393 -4.69 -17.09 -8.22
CA SER A 393 -4.54 -15.64 -8.35
C SER A 393 -3.68 -15.03 -7.25
N ARG A 394 -3.09 -13.90 -7.54
CA ARG A 394 -2.41 -13.08 -6.55
C ARG A 394 -2.48 -11.61 -6.96
N THR A 395 -2.76 -10.74 -6.01
CA THR A 395 -2.67 -9.29 -6.21
C THR A 395 -1.84 -8.69 -5.08
N ARG A 396 -0.84 -7.91 -5.45
CA ARG A 396 0.03 -7.18 -4.51
C ARG A 396 0.15 -5.74 -4.97
N SER A 397 0.05 -4.80 -4.04
CA SER A 397 0.20 -3.38 -4.36
C SER A 397 0.77 -2.59 -3.20
N ARG A 398 1.43 -1.47 -3.52
CA ARG A 398 1.91 -0.47 -2.57
C ARG A 398 1.64 0.91 -3.14
N GLY A 399 1.28 1.87 -2.27
CA GLY A 399 1.03 3.26 -2.68
C GLY A 399 -0.45 3.64 -2.78
N GLY A 400 -1.34 2.91 -2.11
CA GLY A 400 -2.76 3.25 -1.99
C GLY A 400 -3.56 3.10 -3.27
N LEU A 401 -4.48 4.04 -3.52
CA LEU A 401 -5.42 3.99 -4.64
C LEU A 401 -4.77 4.10 -6.04
N MET A 402 -3.58 4.72 -6.11
CA MET A 402 -2.75 4.75 -7.32
C MET A 402 -1.41 4.09 -7.01
N PRO A 403 -1.31 2.78 -7.15
CA PRO A 403 -0.13 2.03 -6.73
C PRO A 403 1.14 2.50 -7.46
N THR A 404 2.21 2.70 -6.70
CA THR A 404 3.54 2.96 -7.25
C THR A 404 4.26 1.67 -7.62
N TRP A 405 3.89 0.59 -6.97
CA TRP A 405 4.37 -0.75 -7.23
C TRP A 405 3.23 -1.74 -7.06
N GLY A 406 3.12 -2.69 -7.96
CA GLY A 406 2.15 -3.76 -7.83
C GLY A 406 2.22 -4.77 -8.97
N ASP A 407 1.57 -5.88 -8.72
CA ASP A 407 1.28 -6.90 -9.73
C ASP A 407 -0.01 -7.65 -9.38
N SER A 408 -0.72 -8.06 -10.42
CA SER A 408 -1.89 -8.92 -10.32
C SER A 408 -1.78 -10.02 -11.37
N GLN A 409 -1.90 -11.27 -10.93
CA GLN A 409 -1.91 -12.45 -11.79
C GLN A 409 -3.16 -13.25 -11.50
N ARG A 410 -3.82 -13.72 -12.56
CA ARG A 410 -4.97 -14.63 -12.46
C ARG A 410 -4.89 -15.66 -13.58
N TYR A 411 -4.96 -16.92 -13.21
CA TYR A 411 -4.97 -18.04 -14.13
C TYR A 411 -6.13 -18.95 -13.78
N SER A 412 -6.92 -19.36 -14.77
CA SER A 412 -8.05 -20.26 -14.58
C SER A 412 -8.19 -21.28 -15.71
N ILE A 413 -8.71 -22.43 -15.34
CA ILE A 413 -9.09 -23.50 -16.27
C ILE A 413 -10.47 -23.96 -15.85
N ASP A 414 -11.42 -23.94 -16.79
CA ASP A 414 -12.78 -24.42 -16.64
C ASP A 414 -13.02 -25.54 -17.66
N TYR A 415 -13.76 -26.57 -17.26
CA TYR A 415 -14.04 -27.73 -18.10
C TYR A 415 -15.51 -28.12 -18.03
N SER A 416 -16.16 -28.26 -19.17
CA SER A 416 -17.54 -28.68 -19.29
C SER A 416 -17.66 -29.96 -20.12
N ASN A 417 -18.57 -30.83 -19.73
CA ASN A 417 -18.81 -32.06 -20.47
C ASN A 417 -20.32 -32.44 -20.46
N THR A 418 -20.81 -32.86 -21.59
CA THR A 418 -22.23 -33.28 -21.77
C THR A 418 -22.57 -34.53 -20.96
N ALA A 419 -21.58 -35.35 -20.61
CA ALA A 419 -21.78 -36.57 -19.82
C ALA A 419 -22.37 -36.32 -18.42
N TRP A 420 -22.18 -35.13 -17.86
CA TRP A 420 -22.78 -34.73 -16.56
C TRP A 420 -23.87 -33.66 -16.67
N GLY A 421 -24.45 -33.53 -17.87
CA GLY A 421 -25.67 -32.74 -18.09
C GLY A 421 -25.46 -31.33 -18.64
N SER A 422 -24.21 -30.93 -19.00
CA SER A 422 -24.00 -29.71 -19.75
C SER A 422 -24.45 -29.84 -21.21
N ASP A 423 -24.87 -28.73 -21.81
CA ASP A 423 -25.34 -28.72 -23.20
C ASP A 423 -24.21 -28.71 -24.23
N VAL A 424 -22.97 -28.40 -23.80
CA VAL A 424 -21.81 -28.35 -24.67
C VAL A 424 -20.53 -28.74 -23.95
N ASP A 425 -19.67 -29.46 -24.65
CA ASP A 425 -18.31 -29.79 -24.19
C ASP A 425 -17.38 -28.62 -24.49
N PHE A 426 -16.63 -28.17 -23.48
CA PHE A 426 -15.55 -27.19 -23.69
C PHE A 426 -14.46 -27.27 -22.61
N SER A 427 -13.32 -26.72 -22.94
CA SER A 427 -12.32 -26.27 -21.99
C SER A 427 -11.98 -24.82 -22.23
N VAL A 428 -11.90 -24.03 -21.16
CA VAL A 428 -11.54 -22.62 -21.21
C VAL A 428 -10.32 -22.39 -20.36
N LEU A 429 -9.27 -21.83 -20.96
CA LEU A 429 -8.08 -21.35 -20.27
C LEU A 429 -8.03 -19.84 -20.35
N GLN A 430 -7.74 -19.20 -19.21
CA GLN A 430 -7.57 -17.75 -19.16
C GLN A 430 -6.33 -17.40 -18.31
N ALA A 431 -5.57 -16.41 -18.78
CA ALA A 431 -4.45 -15.83 -18.07
C ALA A 431 -4.50 -14.30 -18.15
N GLN A 432 -4.50 -13.65 -17.01
CA GLN A 432 -4.52 -12.19 -16.90
C GLN A 432 -3.36 -11.74 -16.02
N ASN A 433 -2.62 -10.75 -16.49
CA ASN A 433 -1.48 -10.22 -15.77
C ASN A 433 -1.43 -8.70 -15.88
N VAL A 434 -1.12 -8.05 -14.76
CA VAL A 434 -0.87 -6.60 -14.69
C VAL A 434 0.37 -6.38 -13.85
N TRP A 435 1.26 -5.49 -14.30
CA TRP A 435 2.45 -5.08 -13.57
C TRP A 435 2.56 -3.56 -13.52
N ILE A 436 2.88 -3.03 -12.36
CA ILE A 436 3.10 -1.60 -12.13
C ILE A 436 4.45 -1.43 -11.46
N ARG A 437 5.30 -0.57 -12.01
CA ARG A 437 6.61 -0.21 -11.45
C ARG A 437 6.85 1.28 -11.62
N THR A 438 7.24 1.95 -10.52
CA THR A 438 7.61 3.37 -10.55
C THR A 438 9.08 3.53 -10.23
N LEU A 439 9.79 4.28 -11.07
CA LEU A 439 11.20 4.59 -10.92
C LEU A 439 11.35 6.08 -10.62
N ALA A 440 12.28 6.41 -9.70
CA ALA A 440 12.61 7.78 -9.30
C ALA A 440 11.36 8.63 -8.94
N ASP A 441 10.32 8.00 -8.41
CA ASP A 441 9.02 8.58 -7.98
C ASP A 441 8.25 9.36 -9.07
N ARG A 442 8.77 9.40 -10.30
CA ARG A 442 8.20 10.17 -11.41
C ARG A 442 7.90 9.37 -12.67
N HIS A 443 8.53 8.20 -12.83
CA HIS A 443 8.41 7.39 -14.02
C HIS A 443 7.65 6.11 -13.70
N ARG A 444 6.39 6.04 -14.07
CA ARG A 444 5.52 4.90 -13.78
C ARG A 444 5.23 4.11 -15.05
N PHE A 445 5.46 2.82 -14.99
CA PHE A 445 5.25 1.87 -16.09
C PHE A 445 4.12 0.92 -15.70
N VAL A 446 3.17 0.73 -16.61
CA VAL A 446 2.07 -0.22 -16.47
C VAL A 446 2.09 -1.16 -17.67
N ALA A 447 2.17 -2.45 -17.40
CA ALA A 447 2.09 -3.48 -18.43
C ALA A 447 0.89 -4.39 -18.12
N ARG A 448 0.10 -4.73 -19.12
CA ARG A 448 -1.03 -5.64 -19.03
C ARG A 448 -0.94 -6.70 -20.13
N GLY A 449 -1.35 -7.92 -19.82
CA GLY A 449 -1.43 -9.00 -20.78
C GLY A 449 -2.59 -9.93 -20.47
N ASN A 450 -3.37 -10.29 -21.47
CA ASN A 450 -4.49 -11.22 -21.35
C ASN A 450 -4.39 -12.29 -22.45
N LEU A 451 -4.54 -13.54 -22.03
CA LEU A 451 -4.62 -14.67 -22.94
C LEU A 451 -5.89 -15.45 -22.63
N GLY A 452 -6.54 -15.94 -23.66
CA GLY A 452 -7.73 -16.78 -23.54
C GLY A 452 -7.76 -17.85 -24.63
N TRP A 453 -8.24 -19.03 -24.29
CA TRP A 453 -8.37 -20.15 -25.20
C TRP A 453 -9.59 -20.96 -24.85
N ILE A 454 -10.51 -21.13 -25.81
CA ILE A 454 -11.65 -22.03 -25.74
C ILE A 454 -11.43 -23.14 -26.76
N GLU A 455 -11.50 -24.39 -26.29
CA GLU A 455 -11.58 -25.56 -27.14
C GLU A 455 -12.95 -26.18 -27.00
N THR A 456 -13.70 -26.31 -28.11
CA THR A 456 -15.06 -26.83 -28.12
C THR A 456 -15.43 -27.39 -29.50
N GLY A 457 -16.32 -28.34 -29.54
CA GLY A 457 -16.88 -28.86 -30.77
C GLY A 457 -18.10 -28.08 -31.31
N ASP A 458 -18.74 -27.25 -30.47
CA ASP A 458 -19.93 -26.46 -30.83
C ASP A 458 -19.86 -25.07 -30.18
N PHE A 459 -19.17 -24.18 -30.86
CA PHE A 459 -18.96 -22.82 -30.37
C PHE A 459 -20.24 -22.00 -30.25
N ASP A 460 -21.25 -22.30 -31.12
CA ASP A 460 -22.50 -21.56 -31.13
C ASP A 460 -23.34 -21.77 -29.86
N LYS A 461 -23.10 -22.86 -29.14
CA LYS A 461 -23.74 -23.11 -27.83
C LYS A 461 -22.98 -22.51 -26.65
N VAL A 462 -21.76 -22.05 -26.83
CA VAL A 462 -20.98 -21.40 -25.76
C VAL A 462 -21.60 -20.03 -25.45
N PRO A 463 -21.99 -19.74 -24.21
CA PRO A 463 -22.55 -18.43 -23.86
C PRO A 463 -21.62 -17.28 -24.17
N PRO A 464 -22.11 -16.08 -24.52
CA PRO A 464 -21.29 -14.89 -24.84
C PRO A 464 -20.35 -14.48 -23.73
N ASP A 465 -20.70 -14.67 -22.48
CA ASP A 465 -19.84 -14.33 -21.32
C ASP A 465 -18.56 -15.18 -21.24
N LEU A 466 -18.54 -16.34 -21.86
CA LEU A 466 -17.35 -17.19 -21.97
C LEU A 466 -16.54 -16.93 -23.24
N ARG A 467 -17.16 -16.32 -24.28
CA ARG A 467 -16.47 -15.97 -25.53
C ARG A 467 -15.57 -14.76 -25.33
N PHE A 468 -14.57 -14.63 -26.17
CA PHE A 468 -13.65 -13.52 -26.12
C PHE A 468 -13.99 -12.41 -27.10
N PHE A 469 -13.88 -11.18 -26.62
CA PHE A 469 -14.00 -9.95 -27.40
C PHE A 469 -12.86 -9.02 -27.00
N ALA A 470 -12.26 -8.33 -27.95
CA ALA A 470 -11.26 -7.30 -27.69
C ALA A 470 -11.79 -5.90 -28.02
N GLY A 471 -11.07 -4.88 -27.63
CA GLY A 471 -11.43 -3.47 -27.77
C GLY A 471 -11.94 -2.85 -26.47
N GLY A 472 -11.68 -1.56 -26.31
CA GLY A 472 -12.07 -0.80 -25.13
C GLY A 472 -10.92 -0.44 -24.21
N ASP A 473 -11.22 0.25 -23.13
CA ASP A 473 -10.29 0.89 -22.21
C ASP A 473 -9.29 -0.07 -21.54
N ARG A 474 -9.73 -1.29 -21.24
CA ARG A 474 -8.87 -2.31 -20.58
C ARG A 474 -8.39 -3.40 -21.54
N SER A 475 -8.58 -3.23 -22.83
CA SER A 475 -8.20 -4.17 -23.85
C SER A 475 -7.29 -3.48 -24.89
N ILE A 476 -7.84 -3.07 -26.03
CA ILE A 476 -7.13 -2.36 -27.08
C ILE A 476 -7.77 -0.98 -27.24
N ARG A 477 -7.16 0.05 -26.71
CA ARG A 477 -7.63 1.43 -26.86
C ARG A 477 -7.40 1.91 -28.29
N GLY A 478 -8.31 2.70 -28.82
CA GLY A 478 -8.45 3.03 -30.22
C GLY A 478 -9.63 2.35 -30.87
N TYR A 479 -10.14 1.28 -30.25
CA TYR A 479 -11.32 0.52 -30.67
C TYR A 479 -12.44 0.61 -29.63
N LYS A 480 -13.70 0.49 -30.09
CA LYS A 480 -14.87 0.50 -29.20
C LYS A 480 -14.88 -0.74 -28.31
N TYR A 481 -15.55 -0.63 -27.19
CA TYR A 481 -15.66 -1.71 -26.21
C TYR A 481 -16.27 -2.98 -26.81
N LYS A 482 -15.55 -4.10 -26.67
CA LYS A 482 -15.93 -5.43 -27.19
C LYS A 482 -16.31 -5.45 -28.67
N SER A 483 -15.66 -4.62 -29.49
CA SER A 483 -15.97 -4.51 -30.92
C SER A 483 -15.12 -5.39 -31.82
N ILE A 484 -14.09 -6.06 -31.27
CA ILE A 484 -13.17 -6.88 -32.04
C ILE A 484 -13.47 -8.35 -31.76
N SER A 485 -13.96 -9.06 -32.75
CA SER A 485 -14.08 -10.51 -32.83
C SER A 485 -14.37 -10.94 -34.26
N PRO A 486 -14.33 -12.25 -34.58
CA PRO A 486 -14.86 -12.74 -35.86
C PRO A 486 -16.30 -12.28 -36.09
N LYS A 487 -16.65 -12.04 -37.34
CA LYS A 487 -17.98 -11.64 -37.76
C LYS A 487 -18.64 -12.77 -38.56
N ASP A 488 -19.97 -12.82 -38.51
CA ASP A 488 -20.78 -13.69 -39.38
C ASP A 488 -20.92 -13.11 -40.79
N ASP A 489 -21.67 -13.81 -41.64
CA ASP A 489 -21.86 -13.41 -43.03
C ASP A 489 -22.60 -12.07 -43.19
N ASP A 490 -23.36 -11.67 -42.16
CA ASP A 490 -24.08 -10.39 -42.11
C ASP A 490 -23.23 -9.27 -41.43
N GLY A 491 -21.98 -9.56 -41.10
CA GLY A 491 -21.06 -8.62 -40.49
C GLY A 491 -21.24 -8.41 -38.98
N LYS A 492 -22.07 -9.23 -38.32
CA LYS A 492 -22.31 -9.17 -36.87
C LYS A 492 -21.22 -9.92 -36.11
N LEU A 493 -20.89 -9.44 -34.91
CA LEU A 493 -19.90 -10.05 -34.03
C LEU A 493 -20.33 -11.42 -33.52
N LYS A 494 -19.47 -12.41 -33.63
CA LYS A 494 -19.71 -13.79 -33.17
C LYS A 494 -19.04 -14.08 -31.82
N GLY A 495 -18.06 -13.28 -31.39
CA GLY A 495 -17.14 -13.65 -30.36
C GLY A 495 -16.05 -14.60 -30.84
N ALA A 496 -14.96 -14.66 -30.12
CA ALA A 496 -13.77 -15.45 -30.46
C ALA A 496 -13.54 -16.58 -29.47
N SER A 497 -12.88 -17.63 -29.95
CA SER A 497 -12.40 -18.73 -29.10
C SER A 497 -10.97 -18.52 -28.60
N LYS A 498 -10.25 -17.54 -29.13
CA LYS A 498 -8.86 -17.24 -28.77
C LYS A 498 -8.68 -15.74 -28.60
N LEU A 499 -7.96 -15.37 -27.54
CA LEU A 499 -7.66 -13.98 -27.20
C LEU A 499 -6.18 -13.84 -26.87
N ALA A 500 -5.56 -12.82 -27.41
CA ALA A 500 -4.24 -12.35 -26.97
C ALA A 500 -4.22 -10.84 -27.04
N THR A 501 -4.10 -10.17 -25.90
CA THR A 501 -3.98 -8.70 -25.82
C THR A 501 -2.84 -8.31 -24.91
N GLY A 502 -2.12 -7.25 -25.28
CA GLY A 502 -1.07 -6.66 -24.49
C GLY A 502 -1.14 -5.13 -24.49
N SER A 503 -0.71 -4.52 -23.43
CA SER A 503 -0.67 -3.08 -23.26
C SER A 503 0.59 -2.67 -22.52
N LEU A 504 1.26 -1.65 -23.04
CA LEU A 504 2.36 -0.97 -22.39
C LEU A 504 2.02 0.50 -22.26
N GLU A 505 2.10 1.00 -21.05
CA GLU A 505 1.80 2.39 -20.72
C GLU A 505 2.94 2.99 -19.89
N TYR A 506 3.41 4.15 -20.31
CA TYR A 506 4.35 4.97 -19.58
C TYR A 506 3.65 6.22 -19.06
N GLN A 507 3.84 6.52 -17.79
CA GLN A 507 3.29 7.68 -17.12
C GLN A 507 4.42 8.51 -16.50
N TYR A 508 4.33 9.81 -16.67
CA TYR A 508 5.26 10.78 -16.09
C TYR A 508 4.53 11.74 -15.14
N ASN A 509 5.06 11.89 -13.93
CA ASN A 509 4.53 12.86 -12.97
C ASN A 509 4.90 14.28 -13.39
N VAL A 510 3.94 15.01 -13.92
CA VAL A 510 4.12 16.39 -14.38
C VAL A 510 4.19 17.34 -13.19
N THR A 511 3.22 17.24 -12.28
CA THR A 511 3.18 18.03 -11.05
C THR A 511 2.20 17.45 -10.04
N GLY A 512 2.65 17.26 -8.80
CA GLY A 512 1.82 16.80 -7.68
C GLY A 512 0.97 15.57 -8.01
N LYS A 513 -0.34 15.75 -8.13
CA LYS A 513 -1.31 14.68 -8.38
C LYS A 513 -1.60 14.42 -9.87
N TRP A 514 -0.92 15.12 -10.78
CA TRP A 514 -1.16 15.05 -12.22
C TRP A 514 -0.05 14.31 -12.94
N TRP A 515 -0.46 13.33 -13.75
CA TRP A 515 0.42 12.50 -14.56
C TRP A 515 0.02 12.55 -16.03
N GLY A 516 0.99 12.70 -16.91
CA GLY A 516 0.82 12.48 -18.33
C GLY A 516 1.09 11.02 -18.67
N ALA A 517 0.36 10.47 -19.61
CA ALA A 517 0.49 9.08 -20.04
C ALA A 517 0.65 8.96 -21.56
N THR A 518 1.40 7.97 -22.00
CA THR A 518 1.42 7.49 -23.38
C THR A 518 1.38 5.97 -23.39
N PHE A 519 0.73 5.38 -24.36
CA PHE A 519 0.50 3.95 -24.37
C PHE A 519 0.39 3.38 -25.79
N ILE A 520 0.65 2.10 -25.86
CA ILE A 520 0.40 1.26 -27.03
C ILE A 520 -0.25 -0.04 -26.57
N ASP A 521 -1.36 -0.39 -27.21
CA ASP A 521 -2.10 -1.61 -26.98
C ASP A 521 -2.15 -2.40 -28.29
N SER A 522 -1.95 -3.71 -28.21
CA SER A 522 -2.03 -4.57 -29.39
C SER A 522 -2.59 -5.94 -29.02
N GLY A 523 -3.31 -6.54 -29.94
CA GLY A 523 -3.85 -7.87 -29.73
C GLY A 523 -4.86 -8.29 -30.78
N GLU A 524 -5.44 -9.45 -30.53
CA GLU A 524 -6.45 -10.04 -31.39
C GLU A 524 -7.46 -10.88 -30.62
N ALA A 525 -8.66 -11.00 -31.15
CA ALA A 525 -9.68 -11.97 -30.75
C ALA A 525 -10.11 -12.71 -32.03
N VAL A 526 -9.68 -13.96 -32.16
CA VAL A 526 -9.85 -14.78 -33.37
C VAL A 526 -10.31 -16.19 -33.01
N SER A 527 -10.93 -16.89 -33.95
CA SER A 527 -11.28 -18.31 -33.76
C SER A 527 -10.29 -19.26 -34.46
N ASP A 528 -9.53 -18.77 -35.44
CA ASP A 528 -8.49 -19.51 -36.14
C ASP A 528 -7.17 -18.72 -36.13
N ILE A 529 -6.16 -19.28 -35.48
CA ILE A 529 -4.81 -18.66 -35.35
C ILE A 529 -4.17 -18.46 -36.75
N ARG A 530 -4.50 -19.28 -37.74
CA ARG A 530 -3.96 -19.13 -39.11
C ARG A 530 -4.47 -17.87 -39.78
N ARG A 531 -5.55 -17.29 -39.28
CA ARG A 531 -6.15 -16.01 -39.71
C ARG A 531 -5.90 -14.91 -38.66
N SER A 532 -4.68 -14.89 -38.16
CA SER A 532 -4.27 -13.86 -37.19
C SER A 532 -4.49 -12.45 -37.75
N ASP A 533 -5.13 -11.61 -36.96
CA ASP A 533 -5.47 -10.22 -37.29
C ASP A 533 -5.23 -9.32 -36.05
N PHE A 534 -3.96 -8.99 -35.84
CA PHE A 534 -3.58 -8.11 -34.73
C PHE A 534 -4.04 -6.67 -35.01
N LYS A 535 -4.82 -6.15 -34.08
CA LYS A 535 -5.24 -4.76 -34.02
C LYS A 535 -4.35 -4.02 -33.04
N THR A 536 -3.91 -2.83 -33.42
CA THR A 536 -3.03 -2.00 -32.59
C THR A 536 -3.64 -0.62 -32.41
N GLY A 537 -3.66 -0.12 -31.21
CA GLY A 537 -4.02 1.25 -30.91
C GLY A 537 -2.93 1.92 -30.08
N ALA A 538 -2.77 3.22 -30.26
CA ALA A 538 -1.86 4.02 -29.46
C ALA A 538 -2.51 5.34 -29.09
N GLY A 539 -2.02 5.94 -28.01
CA GLY A 539 -2.62 7.16 -27.54
C GLY A 539 -1.83 7.85 -26.43
N VAL A 540 -2.43 8.95 -26.02
CA VAL A 540 -1.94 9.78 -24.92
C VAL A 540 -3.07 10.02 -23.92
N GLY A 541 -2.72 10.31 -22.69
CA GLY A 541 -3.73 10.54 -21.66
C GLY A 541 -3.22 11.30 -20.46
N VAL A 542 -4.15 11.58 -19.57
CA VAL A 542 -3.90 12.23 -18.30
C VAL A 542 -4.44 11.36 -17.17
N ARG A 543 -3.70 11.32 -16.07
CA ARG A 543 -4.12 10.67 -14.83
C ARG A 543 -4.14 11.72 -13.74
N TRP A 544 -5.25 11.78 -13.03
CA TRP A 544 -5.39 12.63 -11.86
C TRP A 544 -5.66 11.78 -10.62
N GLN A 545 -4.76 11.88 -9.66
CA GLN A 545 -4.90 11.23 -8.37
C GLN A 545 -5.90 12.00 -7.50
N SER A 546 -7.18 11.71 -7.69
CA SER A 546 -8.27 12.33 -6.94
C SER A 546 -8.40 11.70 -5.54
N PRO A 547 -9.10 12.38 -4.60
CA PRO A 547 -9.39 11.82 -3.26
C PRO A 547 -10.22 10.52 -3.28
N VAL A 548 -10.98 10.28 -4.36
CA VAL A 548 -11.85 9.12 -4.52
C VAL A 548 -11.25 8.04 -5.43
N GLY A 549 -10.01 8.21 -5.86
CA GLY A 549 -9.29 7.29 -6.74
C GLY A 549 -8.77 7.96 -8.01
N PRO A 550 -7.94 7.24 -8.79
CA PRO A 550 -7.40 7.78 -10.03
C PRO A 550 -8.50 7.98 -11.07
N ILE A 551 -8.51 9.16 -11.65
CA ILE A 551 -9.33 9.49 -12.82
C ILE A 551 -8.40 9.52 -14.02
N LYS A 552 -8.77 8.82 -15.09
CA LYS A 552 -8.03 8.79 -16.35
C LYS A 552 -8.85 9.32 -17.50
N LEU A 553 -8.19 10.06 -18.37
CA LEU A 553 -8.69 10.54 -19.64
C LEU A 553 -7.69 10.14 -20.73
N ASP A 554 -8.13 9.39 -21.71
CA ASP A 554 -7.30 8.90 -22.80
C ASP A 554 -7.87 9.30 -24.16
N LEU A 555 -6.98 9.64 -25.08
CA LEU A 555 -7.23 9.77 -26.50
C LEU A 555 -6.41 8.73 -27.23
N ALA A 556 -7.04 7.92 -28.04
CA ALA A 556 -6.40 6.83 -28.75
C ALA A 556 -6.90 6.70 -30.19
N VAL A 557 -6.02 6.23 -31.06
CA VAL A 557 -6.34 5.98 -32.47
C VAL A 557 -5.90 4.57 -32.85
N PRO A 558 -6.62 3.88 -33.75
CA PRO A 558 -6.14 2.67 -34.40
C PRO A 558 -4.89 2.96 -35.22
N ILE A 559 -3.93 2.05 -35.23
CA ILE A 559 -2.72 2.16 -36.03
C ILE A 559 -2.69 1.06 -37.08
N GLY A 560 -2.56 1.47 -38.37
CA GLY A 560 -2.40 0.54 -39.48
C GLY A 560 -3.66 -0.24 -39.84
N ASP A 561 -4.81 0.06 -39.27
CA ASP A 561 -6.09 -0.52 -39.61
C ASP A 561 -6.66 0.17 -40.86
N LYS A 562 -7.16 -0.64 -41.81
CA LYS A 562 -7.78 -0.12 -43.03
C LYS A 562 -9.28 0.15 -42.88
N ASP A 563 -9.91 -0.52 -41.93
CA ASP A 563 -11.36 -0.54 -41.75
C ASP A 563 -11.82 0.36 -40.62
N GLU A 564 -10.97 0.56 -39.64
CA GLU A 564 -11.27 1.37 -38.45
C GLU A 564 -10.38 2.62 -38.40
N HIS A 565 -11.04 3.77 -38.45
CA HIS A 565 -10.39 5.08 -38.36
C HIS A 565 -11.10 5.95 -37.36
N GLY A 566 -10.38 6.85 -36.74
CA GLY A 566 -10.94 7.87 -35.88
C GLY A 566 -10.36 7.88 -34.49
N LEU A 567 -10.63 8.98 -33.81
CA LEU A 567 -10.20 9.20 -32.44
C LEU A 567 -11.21 8.61 -31.48
N GLN A 568 -10.73 7.77 -30.58
CA GLN A 568 -11.51 7.25 -29.47
C GLN A 568 -11.13 7.99 -28.19
N PHE A 569 -12.13 8.33 -27.39
CA PHE A 569 -11.99 9.00 -26.12
C PHE A 569 -12.43 8.07 -24.99
N TYR A 570 -11.59 7.92 -23.96
CA TYR A 570 -11.89 7.10 -22.79
C TYR A 570 -11.81 7.91 -21.52
N ILE A 571 -12.84 7.73 -20.69
CA ILE A 571 -12.86 8.21 -19.30
C ILE A 571 -12.98 7.00 -18.40
N GLY A 572 -12.17 6.93 -17.37
CA GLY A 572 -12.23 5.87 -16.37
C GLY A 572 -11.99 6.43 -14.96
N LEU A 573 -12.67 5.82 -14.00
CA LEU A 573 -12.50 6.06 -12.57
C LEU A 573 -12.22 4.72 -11.88
N GLY A 574 -11.21 4.66 -11.04
CA GLY A 574 -10.93 3.51 -10.20
C GLY A 574 -9.51 2.98 -10.29
N PRO A 575 -9.17 2.00 -9.44
CA PRO A 575 -7.83 1.44 -9.37
C PRO A 575 -7.47 0.65 -10.64
N GLU A 576 -6.18 0.53 -10.90
CA GLU A 576 -5.63 -0.19 -12.05
C GLU A 576 -5.37 -1.68 -11.77
N LEU A 577 -5.37 -2.08 -10.49
CA LEU A 577 -5.20 -3.46 -10.02
C LEU A 577 -6.48 -4.00 -9.39
#